data_f62836a8ce0d700bf67f4b7f863ecd9d
#
_entry.id   f62836a8ce0d700bf67f4b7f863ecd9d
#
_cell.length_a   1.000
_cell.length_b   1.000
_cell.length_c   1.000
_cell.angle_alpha   90.00
_cell.angle_beta   90.00
_cell.angle_gamma   90.00
#
_symmetry.space_group_name_H-M   'P 1'
#
loop_
_entity.id
_entity.type
_entity.pdbx_description
1 polymer ?
#
loop_
_entity_poly.entity_id
_entity_poly.type
_entity_poly.pdbx_seq_one_letter_code
_entity_poly.pdbx_strand_id
1 'polypeptide(L)'
;VDVLMIDDVQFISGKDSTQEEFFHTFNALVEDGRQVIISADKSPTDLEGMEERLRSRLGWGMVADIHPADYELRLGILQAKAEHAHIQIPDKVLEFLAHKIVSNVRELEGALNRIMAHAMLVGREITIESTADLLADLLRASSRQISVDSIQKQVAAHYGIRVSEMFSARRARNIARPRQVAMYLTKNLTSLSYPEIGRQFGGRDHTTVMHAVKTIETLTLSDSRLGEDVDLLRSLLSN
;
A
#
# COMPACT_ATOMS: atom_id res chain seq x y z
N VAL A 1 -7.77 -19.75 -26.99
CA VAL A 1 -7.08 -18.45 -26.74
C VAL A 1 -5.61 -18.71 -26.48
N ASP A 2 -4.73 -17.85 -26.92
CA ASP A 2 -3.29 -18.02 -26.75
C ASP A 2 -2.80 -17.38 -25.44
N VAL A 3 -3.52 -16.37 -24.96
CA VAL A 3 -3.26 -15.68 -23.69
C VAL A 3 -4.59 -15.45 -22.98
N LEU A 4 -4.64 -15.78 -21.69
CA LEU A 4 -5.72 -15.38 -20.79
C LEU A 4 -5.15 -14.35 -19.81
N MET A 5 -5.80 -13.18 -19.72
CA MET A 5 -5.45 -12.14 -18.76
C MET A 5 -6.64 -11.92 -17.82
N ILE A 6 -6.40 -12.00 -16.52
CA ILE A 6 -7.40 -11.75 -15.49
C ILE A 6 -6.87 -10.68 -14.55
N ASP A 7 -7.63 -9.60 -14.45
CA ASP A 7 -7.33 -8.51 -13.54
C ASP A 7 -8.12 -8.67 -12.25
N ASP A 8 -7.49 -8.33 -11.13
CA ASP A 8 -8.11 -8.30 -9.81
C ASP A 8 -8.78 -9.64 -9.40
N VAL A 9 -8.04 -10.74 -9.44
CA VAL A 9 -8.56 -12.10 -9.15
C VAL A 9 -9.18 -12.23 -7.75
N GLN A 10 -8.84 -11.35 -6.79
CA GLN A 10 -9.45 -11.33 -5.47
C GLN A 10 -10.98 -11.14 -5.48
N PHE A 11 -11.56 -10.62 -6.56
CA PHE A 11 -13.02 -10.47 -6.68
C PHE A 11 -13.79 -11.78 -6.81
N ILE A 12 -13.11 -12.91 -7.05
CA ILE A 12 -13.74 -14.22 -6.99
C ILE A 12 -13.68 -14.88 -5.60
N SER A 13 -13.01 -14.24 -4.62
CA SER A 13 -12.95 -14.74 -3.24
C SER A 13 -14.35 -14.91 -2.65
N GLY A 14 -14.58 -16.03 -1.96
CA GLY A 14 -15.88 -16.38 -1.37
C GLY A 14 -16.96 -16.80 -2.38
N LYS A 15 -16.63 -16.98 -3.67
CA LYS A 15 -17.55 -17.42 -4.71
C LYS A 15 -17.15 -18.82 -5.19
N ASP A 16 -17.50 -19.84 -4.42
CA ASP A 16 -17.01 -21.21 -4.60
C ASP A 16 -17.23 -21.75 -6.02
N SER A 17 -18.42 -21.60 -6.61
CA SER A 17 -18.70 -22.05 -7.99
C SER A 17 -17.83 -21.34 -9.03
N THR A 18 -17.56 -20.03 -8.84
CA THR A 18 -16.73 -19.26 -9.76
C THR A 18 -15.26 -19.68 -9.62
N GLN A 19 -14.80 -19.95 -8.39
CA GLN A 19 -13.44 -20.43 -8.14
C GLN A 19 -13.23 -21.82 -8.75
N GLU A 20 -14.23 -22.70 -8.68
CA GLU A 20 -14.16 -24.03 -9.28
C GLU A 20 -14.04 -23.96 -10.81
N GLU A 21 -14.93 -23.20 -11.48
CA GLU A 21 -14.87 -23.00 -12.93
C GLU A 21 -13.55 -22.35 -13.38
N PHE A 22 -13.08 -21.36 -12.60
CA PHE A 22 -11.80 -20.74 -12.87
C PHE A 22 -10.64 -21.72 -12.72
N PHE A 23 -10.66 -22.56 -11.69
CA PHE A 23 -9.63 -23.59 -11.48
C PHE A 23 -9.54 -24.56 -12.64
N HIS A 24 -10.67 -25.02 -13.17
CA HIS A 24 -10.69 -25.91 -14.34
C HIS A 24 -10.19 -25.21 -15.60
N THR A 25 -10.61 -23.98 -15.84
CA THR A 25 -10.15 -23.17 -16.98
C THR A 25 -8.65 -22.90 -16.92
N PHE A 26 -8.15 -22.54 -15.73
CA PHE A 26 -6.72 -22.31 -15.49
C PHE A 26 -5.88 -23.55 -15.80
N ASN A 27 -6.29 -24.72 -15.26
CA ASN A 27 -5.57 -25.97 -15.48
C ASN A 27 -5.56 -26.35 -16.98
N ALA A 28 -6.70 -26.28 -17.65
CA ALA A 28 -6.78 -26.61 -19.09
C ALA A 28 -5.83 -25.72 -19.92
N LEU A 29 -5.76 -24.41 -19.63
CA LEU A 29 -4.87 -23.51 -20.34
C LEU A 29 -3.40 -23.80 -20.07
N VAL A 30 -3.05 -24.10 -18.82
CA VAL A 30 -1.67 -24.43 -18.43
C VAL A 30 -1.24 -25.76 -19.06
N GLU A 31 -2.11 -26.77 -19.07
CA GLU A 31 -1.86 -28.07 -19.71
C GLU A 31 -1.67 -27.95 -21.23
N ASP A 32 -2.41 -27.04 -21.86
CA ASP A 32 -2.27 -26.70 -23.28
C ASP A 32 -1.07 -25.79 -23.58
N GLY A 33 -0.24 -25.44 -22.57
CA GLY A 33 0.93 -24.59 -22.70
C GLY A 33 0.58 -23.13 -23.04
N ARG A 34 -0.63 -22.67 -22.70
CA ARG A 34 -1.08 -21.29 -22.95
C ARG A 34 -0.59 -20.35 -21.86
N GLN A 35 -0.40 -19.09 -22.24
CA GLN A 35 0.01 -18.06 -21.28
C GLN A 35 -1.18 -17.60 -20.45
N VAL A 36 -1.00 -17.61 -19.11
CA VAL A 36 -1.97 -17.01 -18.17
C VAL A 36 -1.28 -15.88 -17.40
N ILE A 37 -1.91 -14.73 -17.35
CA ILE A 37 -1.45 -13.54 -16.60
C ILE A 37 -2.56 -13.13 -15.65
N ILE A 38 -2.23 -13.04 -14.36
CA ILE A 38 -3.22 -12.75 -13.32
C ILE A 38 -2.69 -11.62 -12.45
N SER A 39 -3.51 -10.61 -12.19
CA SER A 39 -3.22 -9.61 -11.18
C SER A 39 -4.03 -9.84 -9.90
N ALA A 40 -3.49 -9.38 -8.77
CA ALA A 40 -4.13 -9.40 -7.46
C ALA A 40 -3.63 -8.24 -6.61
N ASP A 41 -4.43 -7.85 -5.61
CA ASP A 41 -4.06 -6.83 -4.62
C ASP A 41 -3.15 -7.36 -3.49
N LYS A 42 -3.00 -8.69 -3.41
CA LYS A 42 -2.19 -9.38 -2.40
C LYS A 42 -1.41 -10.53 -3.03
N SER A 43 -0.38 -10.99 -2.30
CA SER A 43 0.31 -12.24 -2.64
C SER A 43 -0.68 -13.42 -2.72
N PRO A 44 -0.46 -14.40 -3.60
CA PRO A 44 -1.31 -15.60 -3.66
C PRO A 44 -1.51 -16.29 -2.31
N THR A 45 -0.52 -16.26 -1.43
CA THR A 45 -0.60 -16.81 -0.06
C THR A 45 -1.56 -16.06 0.86
N ASP A 46 -1.77 -14.77 0.60
CA ASP A 46 -2.52 -13.83 1.45
C ASP A 46 -3.95 -13.58 0.93
N LEU A 47 -4.36 -14.27 -0.15
CA LEU A 47 -5.72 -14.18 -0.70
C LEU A 47 -6.72 -14.91 0.20
N GLU A 48 -7.34 -14.16 1.11
CA GLU A 48 -8.39 -14.68 1.99
C GLU A 48 -9.67 -15.02 1.20
N GLY A 49 -10.38 -16.07 1.62
CA GLY A 49 -11.62 -16.52 0.95
C GLY A 49 -11.38 -17.19 -0.40
N MET A 50 -10.12 -17.48 -0.76
CA MET A 50 -9.76 -18.26 -1.94
C MET A 50 -9.39 -19.69 -1.52
N GLU A 51 -9.87 -20.69 -2.27
CA GLU A 51 -9.57 -22.10 -2.02
C GLU A 51 -8.07 -22.36 -2.04
N GLU A 52 -7.59 -23.22 -1.14
CA GLU A 52 -6.16 -23.54 -0.99
C GLU A 52 -5.55 -24.10 -2.28
N ARG A 53 -6.30 -24.96 -2.99
CA ARG A 53 -5.87 -25.53 -4.28
C ARG A 53 -5.63 -24.44 -5.34
N LEU A 54 -6.47 -23.41 -5.36
CA LEU A 54 -6.36 -22.30 -6.31
C LEU A 54 -5.18 -21.39 -5.91
N ARG A 55 -5.05 -21.03 -4.62
CA ARG A 55 -3.89 -20.28 -4.11
C ARG A 55 -2.56 -20.94 -4.44
N SER A 56 -2.48 -22.26 -4.25
CA SER A 56 -1.30 -23.05 -4.60
C SER A 56 -0.95 -22.95 -6.08
N ARG A 57 -1.95 -23.01 -6.96
CA ARG A 57 -1.75 -22.87 -8.41
C ARG A 57 -1.32 -21.47 -8.82
N LEU A 58 -1.93 -20.43 -8.24
CA LEU A 58 -1.56 -19.05 -8.48
C LEU A 58 -0.11 -18.75 -8.05
N GLY A 59 0.37 -19.39 -6.99
CA GLY A 59 1.75 -19.27 -6.52
C GLY A 59 2.78 -20.13 -7.27
N TRP A 60 2.34 -21.02 -8.17
CA TRP A 60 3.24 -21.98 -8.84
C TRP A 60 4.05 -21.38 -9.98
N GLY A 61 3.57 -20.31 -10.61
CA GLY A 61 4.23 -19.61 -11.69
C GLY A 61 5.21 -18.52 -11.20
N MET A 62 5.54 -17.61 -12.12
CA MET A 62 6.30 -16.41 -11.78
C MET A 62 5.41 -15.44 -11.03
N VAL A 63 5.73 -15.14 -9.78
CA VAL A 63 5.08 -14.12 -8.98
C VAL A 63 5.99 -12.89 -8.93
N ALA A 64 5.47 -11.75 -9.37
CA ALA A 64 6.18 -10.48 -9.38
C ALA A 64 5.43 -9.44 -8.53
N ASP A 65 6.11 -8.83 -7.58
CA ASP A 65 5.55 -7.76 -6.76
C ASP A 65 5.69 -6.41 -7.46
N ILE A 66 4.57 -5.69 -7.57
CA ILE A 66 4.56 -4.29 -8.01
C ILE A 66 4.55 -3.41 -6.76
N HIS A 67 5.66 -2.72 -6.53
CA HIS A 67 5.80 -1.85 -5.37
C HIS A 67 5.18 -0.47 -5.60
N PRO A 68 4.81 0.26 -4.52
CA PRO A 68 4.44 1.66 -4.62
C PRO A 68 5.52 2.46 -5.36
N ALA A 69 5.08 3.37 -6.22
CA ALA A 69 6.00 4.21 -6.99
C ALA A 69 6.84 5.10 -6.04
N ASP A 70 8.16 5.10 -6.22
CA ASP A 70 9.05 6.07 -5.57
C ASP A 70 8.86 7.47 -6.17
N TYR A 71 9.61 8.45 -5.65
CA TYR A 71 9.49 9.83 -6.11
C TYR A 71 9.86 9.99 -7.59
N GLU A 72 10.97 9.39 -8.01
CA GLU A 72 11.47 9.46 -9.38
C GLU A 72 10.47 8.86 -10.37
N LEU A 73 9.91 7.71 -10.03
CA LEU A 73 8.89 7.05 -10.87
C LEU A 73 7.60 7.88 -10.94
N ARG A 74 7.13 8.45 -9.81
CA ARG A 74 5.96 9.34 -9.82
C ARG A 74 6.17 10.56 -10.69
N LEU A 75 7.34 11.21 -10.57
CA LEU A 75 7.69 12.36 -11.40
C LEU A 75 7.74 11.98 -12.88
N GLY A 76 8.39 10.87 -13.22
CA GLY A 76 8.46 10.36 -14.60
C GLY A 76 7.08 10.05 -15.20
N ILE A 77 6.17 9.47 -14.40
CA ILE A 77 4.78 9.22 -14.83
C ILE A 77 4.06 10.53 -15.15
N LEU A 78 4.19 11.54 -14.27
CA LEU A 78 3.57 12.86 -14.48
C LEU A 78 4.10 13.54 -15.75
N GLN A 79 5.41 13.52 -15.95
CA GLN A 79 6.07 14.10 -17.13
C GLN A 79 5.58 13.42 -18.41
N ALA A 80 5.64 12.09 -18.48
CA ALA A 80 5.20 11.33 -19.64
C ALA A 80 3.71 11.58 -19.97
N LYS A 81 2.85 11.69 -18.95
CA LYS A 81 1.43 11.95 -19.17
C LYS A 81 1.13 13.39 -19.60
N ALA A 82 1.83 14.38 -19.07
CA ALA A 82 1.73 15.78 -19.51
C ALA A 82 2.19 15.93 -20.95
N GLU A 83 3.30 15.29 -21.32
CA GLU A 83 3.84 15.27 -22.68
C GLU A 83 2.86 14.60 -23.66
N HIS A 84 2.32 13.44 -23.30
CA HIS A 84 1.33 12.73 -24.11
C HIS A 84 0.04 13.55 -24.33
N ALA A 85 -0.37 14.34 -23.34
CA ALA A 85 -1.51 15.24 -23.44
C ALA A 85 -1.20 16.54 -24.23
N HIS A 86 0.05 16.77 -24.61
CA HIS A 86 0.53 17.99 -25.27
C HIS A 86 0.23 19.28 -24.48
N ILE A 87 0.25 19.22 -23.15
CA ILE A 87 0.03 20.35 -22.27
C ILE A 87 1.33 20.67 -21.54
N GLN A 88 1.75 21.95 -21.66
CA GLN A 88 2.91 22.43 -20.91
C GLN A 88 2.53 22.68 -19.47
N ILE A 89 3.10 21.88 -18.56
CA ILE A 89 2.97 22.05 -17.12
C ILE A 89 4.35 22.37 -16.56
N PRO A 90 4.51 23.42 -15.75
CA PRO A 90 5.80 23.77 -15.17
C PRO A 90 6.36 22.60 -14.33
N ASP A 91 7.67 22.31 -14.47
CA ASP A 91 8.32 21.21 -13.74
C ASP A 91 8.10 21.30 -12.22
N LYS A 92 8.13 22.51 -11.66
CA LYS A 92 7.86 22.76 -10.22
C LYS A 92 6.47 22.29 -9.77
N VAL A 93 5.48 22.29 -10.67
CA VAL A 93 4.13 21.79 -10.37
C VAL A 93 4.12 20.27 -10.41
N LEU A 94 4.82 19.65 -11.36
CA LEU A 94 4.96 18.18 -11.41
C LEU A 94 5.73 17.65 -10.20
N GLU A 95 6.81 18.30 -9.82
CA GLU A 95 7.57 18.01 -8.59
C GLU A 95 6.70 18.16 -7.33
N PHE A 96 5.92 19.24 -7.24
CA PHE A 96 4.98 19.46 -6.15
C PHE A 96 3.96 18.31 -6.03
N LEU A 97 3.35 17.89 -7.13
CA LEU A 97 2.42 16.76 -7.15
C LEU A 97 3.11 15.46 -6.72
N ALA A 98 4.29 15.15 -7.28
CA ALA A 98 5.05 13.96 -6.96
C ALA A 98 5.43 13.87 -5.47
N HIS A 99 5.68 15.01 -4.83
CA HIS A 99 5.95 15.09 -3.40
C HIS A 99 4.70 14.99 -2.53
N LYS A 100 3.59 15.57 -2.95
CA LYS A 100 2.38 15.69 -2.12
C LYS A 100 1.46 14.50 -2.23
N ILE A 101 1.39 13.85 -3.40
CA ILE A 101 0.49 12.72 -3.64
C ILE A 101 1.33 11.44 -3.69
N VAL A 102 1.41 10.77 -2.55
CA VAL A 102 2.22 9.55 -2.37
C VAL A 102 1.38 8.28 -2.25
N SER A 103 0.06 8.43 -2.24
CA SER A 103 -0.92 7.37 -1.99
C SER A 103 -0.89 6.27 -3.06
N ASN A 104 -1.18 6.63 -4.29
CA ASN A 104 -1.21 5.73 -5.43
C ASN A 104 -1.15 6.51 -6.76
N VAL A 105 -0.79 5.80 -7.83
CA VAL A 105 -0.65 6.41 -9.17
C VAL A 105 -1.99 6.89 -9.71
N ARG A 106 -3.13 6.25 -9.39
CA ARG A 106 -4.46 6.68 -9.85
C ARG A 106 -4.84 8.06 -9.31
N GLU A 107 -4.57 8.32 -8.02
CA GLU A 107 -4.78 9.65 -7.44
C GLU A 107 -3.85 10.70 -8.03
N LEU A 108 -2.59 10.32 -8.26
CA LEU A 108 -1.59 11.18 -8.89
C LEU A 108 -2.04 11.59 -10.32
N GLU A 109 -2.47 10.63 -11.12
CA GLU A 109 -3.03 10.87 -12.46
C GLU A 109 -4.33 11.67 -12.42
N GLY A 110 -5.21 11.36 -11.46
CA GLY A 110 -6.44 12.10 -11.26
C GLY A 110 -6.20 13.57 -10.95
N ALA A 111 -5.19 13.87 -10.12
CA ALA A 111 -4.75 15.23 -9.82
C ALA A 111 -4.23 15.95 -11.07
N LEU A 112 -3.36 15.30 -11.84
CA LEU A 112 -2.85 15.84 -13.09
C LEU A 112 -3.97 16.15 -14.08
N ASN A 113 -4.91 15.21 -14.27
CA ASN A 113 -6.05 15.39 -15.16
C ASN A 113 -6.94 16.59 -14.73
N ARG A 114 -7.16 16.77 -13.41
CA ARG A 114 -7.92 17.95 -12.89
C ARG A 114 -7.22 19.26 -13.22
N ILE A 115 -5.89 19.32 -13.10
CA ILE A 115 -5.11 20.52 -13.43
C ILE A 115 -5.20 20.81 -14.93
N MET A 116 -4.99 19.79 -15.77
CA MET A 116 -5.06 19.94 -17.22
C MET A 116 -6.45 20.42 -17.69
N ALA A 117 -7.51 19.79 -17.16
CA ALA A 117 -8.86 20.18 -17.48
C ALA A 117 -9.17 21.62 -17.04
N HIS A 118 -8.73 22.02 -15.85
CA HIS A 118 -8.91 23.38 -15.34
C HIS A 118 -8.18 24.42 -16.20
N ALA A 119 -6.93 24.13 -16.59
CA ALA A 119 -6.16 25.02 -17.48
C ALA A 119 -6.83 25.20 -18.83
N MET A 120 -7.35 24.11 -19.43
CA MET A 120 -8.06 24.15 -20.70
C MET A 120 -9.39 24.94 -20.63
N LEU A 121 -10.13 24.77 -19.53
CA LEU A 121 -11.47 25.40 -19.39
C LEU A 121 -11.39 26.86 -18.97
N VAL A 122 -10.46 27.21 -18.09
CA VAL A 122 -10.39 28.53 -17.46
C VAL A 122 -9.35 29.42 -18.12
N GLY A 123 -8.38 28.82 -18.85
CA GLY A 123 -7.30 29.54 -19.53
C GLY A 123 -6.35 30.24 -18.56
N ARG A 124 -6.29 29.81 -17.30
CA ARG A 124 -5.37 30.36 -16.30
C ARG A 124 -4.04 29.63 -16.31
N GLU A 125 -3.00 30.37 -16.00
CA GLU A 125 -1.66 29.81 -15.83
C GLU A 125 -1.62 28.76 -14.71
N ILE A 126 -0.92 27.66 -14.98
CA ILE A 126 -0.72 26.59 -14.01
C ILE A 126 0.44 26.99 -13.10
N THR A 127 0.14 27.32 -11.84
CA THR A 127 1.12 27.62 -10.78
C THR A 127 0.97 26.67 -9.61
N ILE A 128 1.96 26.65 -8.70
CA ILE A 128 1.85 25.84 -7.46
C ILE A 128 0.65 26.29 -6.63
N GLU A 129 0.41 27.61 -6.53
CA GLU A 129 -0.67 28.21 -5.75
C GLU A 129 -2.04 27.78 -6.34
N SER A 130 -2.23 28.00 -7.65
CA SER A 130 -3.49 27.61 -8.31
C SER A 130 -3.74 26.09 -8.25
N THR A 131 -2.66 25.29 -8.30
CA THR A 131 -2.71 23.84 -8.14
C THR A 131 -3.10 23.43 -6.72
N ALA A 132 -2.50 24.06 -5.71
CA ALA A 132 -2.81 23.76 -4.30
C ALA A 132 -4.27 24.09 -3.96
N ASP A 133 -4.79 25.21 -4.46
CA ASP A 133 -6.20 25.59 -4.27
C ASP A 133 -7.15 24.63 -4.96
N LEU A 134 -6.86 24.27 -6.22
CA LEU A 134 -7.69 23.35 -7.01
C LEU A 134 -7.74 21.93 -6.40
N LEU A 135 -6.65 21.48 -5.79
CA LEU A 135 -6.50 20.15 -5.22
C LEU A 135 -6.59 20.13 -3.68
N ALA A 136 -7.09 21.21 -3.06
CA ALA A 136 -7.08 21.35 -1.60
C ALA A 136 -7.73 20.18 -0.85
N ASP A 137 -8.80 19.62 -1.37
CA ASP A 137 -9.49 18.43 -0.84
C ASP A 137 -8.62 17.17 -0.93
N LEU A 138 -8.01 16.93 -2.08
CA LEU A 138 -7.16 15.78 -2.32
C LEU A 138 -5.85 15.87 -1.51
N LEU A 139 -5.25 17.04 -1.46
CA LEU A 139 -4.04 17.28 -0.67
C LEU A 139 -4.27 17.14 0.83
N ARG A 140 -5.45 17.56 1.33
CA ARG A 140 -5.85 17.31 2.73
C ARG A 140 -6.06 15.83 3.01
N ALA A 141 -6.67 15.09 2.11
CA ALA A 141 -6.86 13.65 2.24
C ALA A 141 -5.50 12.92 2.21
N SER A 142 -4.61 13.29 1.29
CA SER A 142 -3.27 12.71 1.17
C SER A 142 -2.37 13.06 2.37
N SER A 143 -2.48 14.27 2.94
CA SER A 143 -1.72 14.65 4.14
C SER A 143 -2.19 13.95 5.42
N ARG A 144 -3.43 13.42 5.42
CA ARG A 144 -3.97 12.60 6.51
C ARG A 144 -3.55 11.13 6.41
N GLN A 145 -2.89 10.71 5.34
CA GLN A 145 -2.38 9.34 5.27
C GLN A 145 -1.28 9.14 6.32
N ILE A 146 -1.56 8.22 7.21
CA ILE A 146 -0.65 7.85 8.29
C ILE A 146 0.58 7.18 7.66
N SER A 147 1.75 7.79 7.80
CA SER A 147 3.01 7.22 7.31
C SER A 147 3.60 6.23 8.32
N VAL A 148 4.37 5.25 7.83
CA VAL A 148 5.11 4.31 8.72
C VAL A 148 6.06 5.08 9.65
N ASP A 149 6.72 6.13 9.15
CA ASP A 149 7.62 6.98 9.93
C ASP A 149 6.87 7.69 11.06
N SER A 150 5.66 8.21 10.81
CA SER A 150 4.84 8.82 11.86
C SER A 150 4.42 7.80 12.94
N ILE A 151 4.05 6.58 12.53
CA ILE A 151 3.73 5.49 13.47
C ILE A 151 4.95 5.15 14.31
N GLN A 152 6.11 4.96 13.69
CA GLN A 152 7.36 4.62 14.40
C GLN A 152 7.75 5.70 15.40
N LYS A 153 7.66 6.98 15.02
CA LYS A 153 7.95 8.12 15.90
C LYS A 153 6.98 8.20 17.08
N GLN A 154 5.69 8.07 16.82
CA GLN A 154 4.66 8.15 17.85
C GLN A 154 4.74 7.00 18.85
N VAL A 155 4.92 5.77 18.37
CA VAL A 155 5.11 4.60 19.23
C VAL A 155 6.41 4.70 20.03
N ALA A 156 7.51 5.14 19.39
CA ALA A 156 8.79 5.33 20.07
C ALA A 156 8.68 6.36 21.21
N ALA A 157 8.01 7.48 20.96
CA ALA A 157 7.76 8.51 21.95
C ALA A 157 6.90 8.00 23.13
N HIS A 158 5.81 7.29 22.83
CA HIS A 158 4.90 6.73 23.83
C HIS A 158 5.60 5.74 24.79
N TYR A 159 6.44 4.85 24.24
CA TYR A 159 7.17 3.86 25.03
C TYR A 159 8.54 4.33 25.53
N GLY A 160 8.94 5.59 25.28
CA GLY A 160 10.22 6.13 25.73
C GLY A 160 11.46 5.47 25.13
N ILE A 161 11.37 4.98 23.88
CA ILE A 161 12.49 4.35 23.17
C ILE A 161 12.94 5.24 22.00
N ARG A 162 14.15 4.99 21.50
CA ARG A 162 14.64 5.69 20.30
C ARG A 162 14.01 5.10 19.04
N VAL A 163 13.69 5.94 18.05
CA VAL A 163 13.17 5.49 16.75
C VAL A 163 14.13 4.49 16.08
N SER A 164 15.44 4.65 16.24
CA SER A 164 16.46 3.70 15.73
C SER A 164 16.31 2.28 16.29
N GLU A 165 15.66 2.11 17.44
CA GLU A 165 15.41 0.78 18.02
C GLU A 165 14.29 0.01 17.30
N MET A 166 13.45 0.70 16.51
CA MET A 166 12.48 0.06 15.62
C MET A 166 13.16 -0.81 14.57
N PHE A 167 14.35 -0.42 14.14
CA PHE A 167 15.15 -1.12 13.13
C PHE A 167 16.17 -2.11 13.72
N SER A 168 16.45 -2.00 15.03
CA SER A 168 17.53 -2.74 15.68
C SER A 168 17.23 -4.25 15.76
N ALA A 169 18.27 -5.08 15.78
CA ALA A 169 18.16 -6.53 15.99
C ALA A 169 17.86 -6.92 17.45
N ARG A 170 17.81 -5.95 18.39
CA ARG A 170 17.56 -6.20 19.80
C ARG A 170 16.23 -6.86 20.04
N ARG A 171 16.23 -7.90 20.92
CA ARG A 171 15.05 -8.72 21.28
C ARG A 171 14.55 -8.49 22.70
N ALA A 172 15.15 -7.56 23.45
CA ALA A 172 14.69 -7.21 24.79
C ALA A 172 13.22 -6.78 24.79
N ARG A 173 12.42 -7.25 25.74
CA ARG A 173 10.95 -7.07 25.74
C ARG A 173 10.52 -5.59 25.67
N ASN A 174 11.27 -4.71 26.34
CA ASN A 174 11.04 -3.26 26.32
C ASN A 174 11.27 -2.59 24.95
N ILE A 175 11.93 -3.28 24.00
CA ILE A 175 12.15 -2.83 22.64
C ILE A 175 11.28 -3.65 21.65
N ALA A 176 11.19 -4.96 21.88
CA ALA A 176 10.44 -5.85 21.00
C ALA A 176 8.93 -5.56 21.03
N ARG A 177 8.36 -5.27 22.22
CA ARG A 177 6.93 -5.00 22.38
C ARG A 177 6.50 -3.70 21.67
N PRO A 178 7.14 -2.55 21.89
CA PRO A 178 6.85 -1.33 21.11
C PRO A 178 6.95 -1.55 19.59
N ARG A 179 7.95 -2.28 19.12
CA ARG A 179 8.10 -2.60 17.71
C ARG A 179 6.96 -3.47 17.18
N GLN A 180 6.48 -4.45 17.95
CA GLN A 180 5.32 -5.26 17.59
C GLN A 180 4.05 -4.39 17.50
N VAL A 181 3.86 -3.46 18.44
CA VAL A 181 2.75 -2.49 18.42
C VAL A 181 2.85 -1.60 17.16
N ALA A 182 4.05 -1.10 16.83
CA ALA A 182 4.24 -0.29 15.63
C ALA A 182 3.93 -1.08 14.35
N MET A 183 4.36 -2.35 14.23
CA MET A 183 4.01 -3.22 13.11
C MET A 183 2.51 -3.48 13.02
N TYR A 184 1.84 -3.72 14.15
CA TYR A 184 0.40 -3.91 14.23
C TYR A 184 -0.36 -2.66 13.77
N LEU A 185 0.02 -1.48 14.28
CA LEU A 185 -0.59 -0.21 13.88
C LEU A 185 -0.33 0.07 12.40
N THR A 186 0.89 -0.20 11.90
CA THR A 186 1.20 -0.06 10.48
C THR A 186 0.30 -0.93 9.61
N LYS A 187 0.07 -2.19 9.99
CA LYS A 187 -0.81 -3.09 9.24
C LYS A 187 -2.27 -2.61 9.22
N ASN A 188 -2.75 -2.05 10.33
CA ASN A 188 -4.15 -1.63 10.46
C ASN A 188 -4.43 -0.22 9.92
N LEU A 189 -3.41 0.66 9.87
CA LEU A 189 -3.57 2.07 9.50
C LEU A 189 -3.01 2.40 8.11
N THR A 190 -2.38 1.41 7.44
CA THR A 190 -1.84 1.56 6.09
C THR A 190 -2.25 0.38 5.22
N SER A 191 -2.12 0.54 3.90
CA SER A 191 -2.37 -0.53 2.92
C SER A 191 -1.18 -1.46 2.69
N LEU A 192 -0.10 -1.34 3.49
CA LEU A 192 1.13 -2.09 3.27
C LEU A 192 0.95 -3.60 3.54
N SER A 193 1.59 -4.40 2.68
CA SER A 193 1.72 -5.85 2.86
C SER A 193 2.74 -6.20 3.96
N TYR A 194 2.67 -7.41 4.49
CA TYR A 194 3.63 -7.88 5.51
C TYR A 194 5.11 -7.79 5.06
N PRO A 195 5.48 -8.13 3.82
CA PRO A 195 6.85 -7.95 3.34
C PRO A 195 7.28 -6.47 3.31
N GLU A 196 6.39 -5.55 2.89
CA GLU A 196 6.67 -4.11 2.87
C GLU A 196 6.89 -3.56 4.28
N ILE A 197 6.02 -3.93 5.22
CA ILE A 197 6.20 -3.59 6.63
C ILE A 197 7.54 -4.12 7.13
N GLY A 198 7.89 -5.37 6.83
CA GLY A 198 9.17 -5.95 7.22
C GLY A 198 10.37 -5.14 6.75
N ARG A 199 10.35 -4.66 5.51
CA ARG A 199 11.40 -3.76 4.96
C ARG A 199 11.50 -2.47 5.76
N GLN A 200 10.36 -1.85 6.11
CA GLN A 200 10.29 -0.60 6.88
C GLN A 200 10.71 -0.75 8.36
N PHE A 201 10.84 -1.95 8.85
CA PHE A 201 11.27 -2.27 10.22
C PHE A 201 12.63 -2.97 10.29
N GLY A 202 13.56 -2.63 9.38
CA GLY A 202 14.94 -3.11 9.39
C GLY A 202 15.13 -4.43 8.62
N GLY A 203 14.40 -4.65 7.54
CA GLY A 203 14.54 -5.81 6.65
C GLY A 203 14.05 -7.11 7.30
N ARG A 204 13.01 -7.06 8.11
CA ARG A 204 12.45 -8.24 8.78
C ARG A 204 11.64 -9.08 7.81
N ASP A 205 11.72 -10.39 8.01
CA ASP A 205 10.89 -11.33 7.27
C ASP A 205 9.40 -11.11 7.54
N HIS A 206 8.57 -11.33 6.53
CA HIS A 206 7.12 -11.18 6.61
C HIS A 206 6.49 -12.04 7.71
N THR A 207 7.02 -13.25 7.97
CA THR A 207 6.56 -14.13 9.05
C THR A 207 6.77 -13.50 10.42
N THR A 208 7.85 -12.72 10.60
CA THR A 208 8.09 -11.96 11.84
C THR A 208 7.02 -10.88 12.03
N VAL A 209 6.63 -10.19 10.95
CA VAL A 209 5.59 -9.17 11.00
C VAL A 209 4.23 -9.79 11.27
N MET A 210 3.87 -10.87 10.58
CA MET A 210 2.63 -11.63 10.81
C MET A 210 2.52 -12.08 12.28
N HIS A 211 3.59 -12.65 12.82
CA HIS A 211 3.65 -13.06 14.22
C HIS A 211 3.47 -11.86 15.16
N ALA A 212 4.10 -10.72 14.86
CA ALA A 212 3.97 -9.50 15.67
C ALA A 212 2.53 -8.99 15.68
N VAL A 213 1.89 -8.92 14.52
CA VAL A 213 0.49 -8.49 14.36
C VAL A 213 -0.44 -9.40 15.15
N LYS A 214 -0.38 -10.72 14.92
CA LYS A 214 -1.20 -11.71 15.64
C LYS A 214 -0.97 -11.68 17.16
N THR A 215 0.27 -11.48 17.59
CA THR A 215 0.61 -11.39 19.01
C THR A 215 -0.04 -10.17 19.68
N ILE A 216 0.00 -9.00 19.05
CA ILE A 216 -0.62 -7.78 19.59
C ILE A 216 -2.14 -7.93 19.56
N GLU A 217 -2.72 -8.42 18.49
CA GLU A 217 -4.16 -8.66 18.36
C GLU A 217 -4.69 -9.55 19.48
N THR A 218 -4.00 -10.65 19.80
CA THR A 218 -4.37 -11.53 20.91
C THR A 218 -4.19 -10.86 22.28
N LEU A 219 -3.12 -10.09 22.45
CA LEU A 219 -2.80 -9.47 23.73
C LEU A 219 -3.69 -8.27 24.05
N THR A 220 -4.15 -7.50 23.08
CA THR A 220 -5.11 -6.40 23.32
C THR A 220 -6.44 -6.91 23.86
N LEU A 221 -6.80 -8.18 23.62
CA LEU A 221 -7.99 -8.81 24.18
C LEU A 221 -7.80 -9.27 25.63
N SER A 222 -6.58 -9.57 26.07
CA SER A 222 -6.26 -10.14 27.37
C SER A 222 -5.56 -9.16 28.33
N ASP A 223 -4.94 -8.12 27.83
CA ASP A 223 -4.20 -7.09 28.58
C ASP A 223 -4.85 -5.72 28.32
N SER A 224 -5.73 -5.30 29.25
CA SER A 224 -6.48 -4.04 29.13
C SER A 224 -5.57 -2.82 28.98
N ARG A 225 -4.40 -2.80 29.64
CA ARG A 225 -3.45 -1.69 29.56
C ARG A 225 -2.84 -1.58 28.18
N LEU A 226 -2.48 -2.72 27.57
CA LEU A 226 -1.97 -2.73 26.21
C LEU A 226 -3.06 -2.32 25.19
N GLY A 227 -4.32 -2.73 25.45
CA GLY A 227 -5.47 -2.30 24.65
C GLY A 227 -5.63 -0.77 24.68
N GLU A 228 -5.63 -0.18 25.87
CA GLU A 228 -5.70 1.29 26.05
C GLU A 228 -4.54 2.03 25.37
N ASP A 229 -3.31 1.52 25.49
CA ASP A 229 -2.12 2.08 24.81
C ASP A 229 -2.29 2.08 23.28
N VAL A 230 -2.77 0.97 22.73
CA VAL A 230 -2.99 0.83 21.27
C VAL A 230 -4.10 1.75 20.78
N ASP A 231 -5.20 1.88 21.52
CA ASP A 231 -6.33 2.76 21.15
C ASP A 231 -5.92 4.24 21.25
N LEU A 232 -5.17 4.61 22.28
CA LEU A 232 -4.60 5.96 22.40
C LEU A 232 -3.68 6.29 21.23
N LEU A 233 -2.75 5.39 20.89
CA LEU A 233 -1.84 5.57 19.76
C LEU A 233 -2.59 5.67 18.44
N ARG A 234 -3.63 4.85 18.23
CA ARG A 234 -4.49 4.93 17.04
C ARG A 234 -5.19 6.29 16.95
N SER A 235 -5.74 6.78 18.05
CA SER A 235 -6.38 8.11 18.11
C SER A 235 -5.41 9.24 17.79
N LEU A 236 -4.20 9.21 18.37
CA LEU A 236 -3.15 10.22 18.12
C LEU A 236 -2.63 10.22 16.68
N LEU A 237 -2.67 9.08 16.00
CA LEU A 237 -2.23 8.95 14.60
C LEU A 237 -3.34 9.33 13.60
N SER A 238 -4.62 9.29 14.01
CA SER A 238 -5.77 9.58 13.14
C SER A 238 -6.23 11.04 13.19
N ASN A 239 -5.70 11.85 14.14
CA ASN A 239 -5.95 13.28 14.28
C ASN A 239 -4.87 14.11 13.59
#